data_00e2e2ab5ec973dcf96296f22b428d55
#
_entry.id   00e2e2ab5ec973dcf96296f22b428d55
#
_cell.length_a   1.000
_cell.length_b   1.000
_cell.length_c   1.000
_cell.angle_alpha   90.00
_cell.angle_beta   90.00
_cell.angle_gamma   90.00
#
_symmetry.space_group_name_H-M   'P 1'
#
loop_
_entity.id
_entity.type
_entity.pdbx_description
1 polymer ?
#
loop_
_entity_poly.entity_id
_entity_poly.type
_entity_poly.pdbx_seq_one_letter_code
_entity_poly.pdbx_strand_id
1 'polypeptide(L)' 'MSKKEKREQKIRSNPANVSIEEFEALIKQYGQIEEGSKHPKAVIGKDVFPYQRTNPIHRPYVDYLINSIDRLNL' A
#
# COMPACT_ATOMS: atom_id res chain seq x y z
N MET A 1 -13.00 -10.17 -13.37
CA MET A 1 -12.05 -9.31 -12.65
C MET A 1 -10.73 -10.02 -12.37
N SER A 2 -9.63 -9.31 -12.49
CA SER A 2 -8.31 -9.88 -12.18
C SER A 2 -8.11 -9.97 -10.67
N LYS A 3 -7.15 -10.79 -10.24
CA LYS A 3 -6.79 -10.89 -8.83
C LYS A 3 -6.32 -9.55 -8.27
N LYS A 4 -5.67 -8.73 -9.10
CA LYS A 4 -5.17 -7.41 -8.70
C LYS A 4 -6.32 -6.46 -8.38
N GLU A 5 -7.35 -6.46 -9.18
CA GLU A 5 -8.52 -5.61 -8.95
C GLU A 5 -9.27 -6.03 -7.69
N LYS A 6 -9.41 -7.32 -7.46
CA LYS A 6 -10.06 -7.83 -6.24
C LYS A 6 -9.30 -7.44 -4.99
N ARG A 7 -7.96 -7.49 -5.04
CA ARG A 7 -7.12 -7.11 -3.91
C ARG A 7 -7.29 -5.63 -3.57
N GLU A 8 -7.26 -4.78 -4.58
CA GLU A 8 -7.44 -3.35 -4.38
C GLU A 8 -8.82 -3.03 -3.81
N GLN A 9 -9.87 -3.65 -4.35
CA GLN A 9 -11.23 -3.46 -3.86
C GLN A 9 -11.38 -3.89 -2.42
N LYS A 10 -10.78 -5.02 -2.05
CA LYS A 10 -10.81 -5.51 -0.69
C LYS A 10 -10.16 -4.53 0.28
N ILE A 11 -9.01 -3.99 -0.10
CA ILE A 11 -8.29 -3.03 0.73
C ILE A 11 -9.10 -1.75 0.88
N ARG A 12 -9.68 -1.24 -0.20
CA ARG A 12 -10.49 -0.03 -0.16
C ARG A 12 -11.77 -0.21 0.66
N SER A 13 -12.35 -1.41 0.62
CA SER A 13 -13.58 -1.71 1.35
C SER A 13 -13.36 -1.88 2.85
N ASN A 14 -12.18 -2.32 3.25
CA ASN A 14 -11.90 -2.60 4.65
C ASN A 14 -10.47 -2.21 5.02
N PRO A 15 -10.16 -0.91 5.03
CA PRO A 15 -8.79 -0.44 5.26
C PRO A 15 -8.27 -0.69 6.67
N ALA A 16 -9.15 -1.02 7.62
CA ALA A 16 -8.74 -1.31 8.99
C ALA A 16 -8.29 -2.75 9.19
N ASN A 17 -8.44 -3.60 8.18
CA ASN A 17 -8.11 -5.02 8.30
C ASN A 17 -7.34 -5.50 7.07
N VAL A 18 -6.18 -4.90 6.84
CA VAL A 18 -5.32 -5.21 5.70
C VAL A 18 -4.07 -5.90 6.21
N SER A 19 -3.77 -7.09 5.67
CA SER A 19 -2.55 -7.79 6.03
C SER A 19 -1.33 -7.09 5.42
N ILE A 20 -0.17 -7.27 6.06
CA ILE A 20 1.07 -6.70 5.53
C ILE A 20 1.36 -7.24 4.13
N GLU A 21 1.04 -8.50 3.86
CA GLU A 21 1.24 -9.10 2.56
C GLU A 21 0.40 -8.43 1.49
N GLU A 22 -0.87 -8.18 1.79
CA GLU A 22 -1.77 -7.49 0.86
C GLU A 22 -1.32 -6.05 0.61
N PHE A 23 -0.90 -5.37 1.68
CA PHE A 23 -0.41 -4.00 1.59
C PHE A 23 0.81 -3.91 0.68
N GLU A 24 1.80 -4.76 0.91
CA GLU A 24 3.03 -4.75 0.12
C GLU A 24 2.79 -5.19 -1.33
N ALA A 25 1.88 -6.12 -1.55
CA ALA A 25 1.52 -6.53 -2.90
C ALA A 25 0.88 -5.37 -3.68
N LEU A 26 0.05 -4.57 -3.02
CA LEU A 26 -0.56 -3.41 -3.65
C LEU A 26 0.49 -2.34 -3.99
N ILE A 27 1.45 -2.12 -3.10
CA ILE A 27 2.56 -1.21 -3.39
C ILE A 27 3.31 -1.66 -4.65
N LYS A 28 3.65 -2.95 -4.73
CA LYS A 28 4.39 -3.49 -5.88
C LYS A 28 3.60 -3.43 -7.17
N GLN A 29 2.28 -3.40 -7.10
CA GLN A 29 1.43 -3.27 -8.28
C GLN A 29 1.53 -1.88 -8.91
N TYR A 30 1.69 -0.83 -8.10
CA TYR A 30 1.72 0.56 -8.57
C TYR A 30 3.07 1.22 -8.47
N GLY A 31 3.99 0.64 -7.73
CA GLY A 31 5.30 1.23 -7.51
C GLY A 31 6.30 0.21 -7.01
N GLN A 32 7.08 0.58 -6.02
CA GLN A 32 8.10 -0.31 -5.48
C GLN A 32 8.30 -0.08 -3.99
N ILE A 33 8.99 -1.03 -3.36
CA ILE A 33 9.37 -0.94 -1.95
C ILE A 33 10.87 -0.76 -1.89
N GLU A 34 11.31 0.29 -1.21
CA GLU A 34 12.73 0.50 -0.95
C GLU A 34 13.08 -0.01 0.44
N GLU A 35 14.11 -0.85 0.49
CA GLU A 35 14.64 -1.37 1.75
C GLU A 35 16.07 -0.86 1.94
N GLY A 36 16.62 -1.04 3.12
CA GLY A 36 17.97 -0.57 3.42
C GLY A 36 18.03 0.47 4.53
N SER A 37 16.88 0.84 5.09
CA SER A 37 16.79 1.67 6.27
C SER A 37 16.02 0.92 7.35
N LYS A 38 15.84 1.52 8.54
CA LYS A 38 15.11 0.91 9.66
C LYS A 38 13.72 0.45 9.27
N HIS A 39 13.04 1.23 8.43
CA HIS A 39 11.70 0.93 7.97
C HIS A 39 11.67 0.91 6.45
N PRO A 40 10.93 -0.03 5.84
CA PRO A 40 10.75 -0.01 4.41
C PRO A 40 9.98 1.23 3.99
N LYS A 41 10.22 1.68 2.78
CA LYS A 41 9.54 2.85 2.21
C LYS A 41 8.74 2.43 0.99
N ALA A 42 7.49 2.87 0.93
CA ALA A 42 6.66 2.68 -0.26
C ALA A 42 6.91 3.85 -1.21
N VAL A 43 7.16 3.53 -2.47
CA VAL A 43 7.37 4.52 -3.52
C VAL A 43 6.25 4.38 -4.54
N ILE A 44 5.37 5.38 -4.59
CA ILE A 44 4.23 5.41 -5.51
C ILE A 44 4.31 6.72 -6.28
N GLY A 45 4.80 6.65 -7.52
CA GLY A 45 5.03 7.85 -8.32
C GLY A 45 6.01 8.79 -7.61
N LYS A 46 5.55 9.98 -7.27
CA LYS A 46 6.37 10.96 -6.55
C LYS A 46 6.23 10.84 -5.03
N ASP A 47 5.30 10.03 -4.56
CA ASP A 47 5.04 9.86 -3.14
C ASP A 47 5.95 8.78 -2.57
N VAL A 48 6.67 9.12 -1.50
CA VAL A 48 7.53 8.19 -0.78
C VAL A 48 7.18 8.30 0.70
N PHE A 49 6.83 7.18 1.32
CA PHE A 49 6.52 7.19 2.74
C PHE A 49 7.03 5.92 3.44
N PRO A 50 7.55 6.06 4.66
CA PRO A 50 7.95 4.89 5.45
C PRO A 50 6.72 4.23 6.07
N TYR A 51 6.82 2.93 6.33
CA TYR A 51 5.77 2.21 7.03
C TYR A 51 6.39 1.11 7.90
N GLN A 52 5.64 0.65 8.88
CA GLN A 52 6.06 -0.45 9.75
C GLN A 52 5.41 -1.74 9.29
N ARG A 53 6.19 -2.83 9.28
CA ARG A 53 5.68 -4.16 8.91
C ARG A 53 4.98 -4.81 10.09
N THR A 54 3.76 -4.37 10.35
CA THR A 54 2.88 -4.96 11.35
C THR A 54 1.77 -5.73 10.65
N ASN A 55 1.13 -6.65 11.36
CA ASN A 55 0.04 -7.45 10.79
C ASN A 55 -1.12 -7.48 11.78
N PRO A 56 -2.26 -6.84 11.46
CA PRO A 56 -2.51 -6.07 10.25
C PRO A 56 -1.71 -4.76 10.18
N ILE A 57 -1.59 -4.22 8.99
CA ILE A 57 -0.92 -2.93 8.80
C ILE A 57 -1.76 -1.83 9.43
N HIS A 58 -1.11 -0.81 10.00
CA HIS A 58 -1.82 0.31 10.60
C HIS A 58 -2.60 1.10 9.57
N ARG A 59 -3.84 1.43 9.89
CA ARG A 59 -4.76 2.09 8.97
C ARG A 59 -4.23 3.38 8.34
N PRO A 60 -3.52 4.27 9.06
CA PRO A 60 -2.99 5.48 8.44
C PRO A 60 -2.11 5.22 7.22
N TYR A 61 -1.34 4.13 7.24
CA TYR A 61 -0.52 3.75 6.09
C TYR A 61 -1.37 3.29 4.92
N VAL A 62 -2.45 2.57 5.20
CA VAL A 62 -3.39 2.12 4.15
C VAL A 62 -4.05 3.32 3.48
N ASP A 63 -4.52 4.27 4.28
CA ASP A 63 -5.14 5.49 3.77
C ASP A 63 -4.16 6.28 2.92
N TYR A 64 -2.91 6.39 3.36
CA TYR A 64 -1.87 7.08 2.61
C TYR A 64 -1.60 6.41 1.27
N LEU A 65 -1.51 5.07 1.27
CA LEU A 65 -1.29 4.31 0.05
C LEU A 65 -2.44 4.51 -0.94
N ILE A 66 -3.68 4.41 -0.49
CA ILE A 66 -4.85 4.61 -1.36
C ILE A 66 -4.83 6.00 -1.97
N ASN A 67 -4.55 7.03 -1.17
CA ASN A 67 -4.47 8.40 -1.66
C ASN A 67 -3.36 8.57 -2.69
N SER A 68 -2.21 7.92 -2.48
CA SER A 68 -1.09 7.98 -3.41
C SER A 68 -1.45 7.34 -4.75
N ILE A 69 -2.16 6.21 -4.71
CA ILE A 69 -2.62 5.53 -5.92
C ILE A 69 -3.61 6.41 -6.67
N ASP A 70 -4.53 7.04 -5.94
CA ASP A 70 -5.53 7.92 -6.57
C ASP A 70 -4.86 9.11 -7.26
N ARG A 71 -3.78 9.64 -6.68
CA ARG A 71 -3.01 10.71 -7.30
C ARG A 71 -2.33 10.29 -8.61
N LEU A 72 -1.94 9.01 -8.71
CA LEU A 72 -1.37 8.48 -9.96
C LEU A 72 -2.40 8.46 -11.09
N ASN A 73 -3.66 8.25 -10.76
CA ASN A 73 -4.73 8.10 -11.75
C ASN A 73 -5.34 9.45 -12.16
N LEU A 74 -4.84 10.52 -11.64
CA LEU A 74 -5.23 11.87 -12.05
C LEU A 74 -4.28 12.37 -13.17
#